data_d3d6a89b3ab737928fb1a9fb08e45ecf
#
_entry.id   d3d6a89b3ab737928fb1a9fb08e45ecf
#
_cell.length_a   1.000
_cell.length_b   1.000
_cell.length_c   1.000
_cell.angle_alpha   90.00
_cell.angle_beta   90.00
_cell.angle_gamma   90.00
#
_symmetry.space_group_name_H-M   'P 1'
#
loop_
_entity.id
_entity.type
_entity.pdbx_description
1 polymer ?
#
loop_
_entity_poly.entity_id
_entity_poly.type
_entity_poly.pdbx_seq_one_letter_code
_entity_poly.pdbx_strand_id
1 'polypeptide(L)'
;NVYQVWVVNGNGVQLEFTRPNPYQWDIADHDGTVSITYTLYADRAGGTYSGIDLTHAHLNMPATFMWARGLAERPISISFSPAVDDWKVATQLEPTDDQYLFTAPNLQYFLDSPTELSNFTERTWSVEANGRSATFRLALHHDGTEDDADKYLDMAKNVVAAQIDIFGEIPEFDYGTYTFIADYLPYVAGDGMEHRNSPILANTESLLANDFSQLGTLSHEFIHAWNVERIR
;
A
#
# COMPACT_ATOMS: atom_id res chain seq x y z
N ASN A 1 -1.74 -12.22 13.75
CA ASN A 1 -0.92 -12.97 14.74
C ASN A 1 0.40 -13.39 14.11
N VAL A 2 1.50 -13.27 14.89
CA VAL A 2 2.86 -13.66 14.49
C VAL A 2 3.21 -15.01 15.11
N TYR A 3 3.77 -15.91 14.30
CA TYR A 3 4.13 -17.29 14.68
C TYR A 3 5.55 -17.61 14.24
N GLN A 4 6.11 -18.67 14.80
CA GLN A 4 7.37 -19.26 14.35
C GLN A 4 8.49 -18.22 14.22
N VAL A 5 8.64 -17.40 15.24
CA VAL A 5 9.67 -16.35 15.26
C VAL A 5 11.03 -17.01 15.48
N TRP A 6 11.95 -16.73 14.57
CA TRP A 6 13.34 -17.19 14.61
C TRP A 6 14.25 -15.97 14.45
N VAL A 7 15.26 -15.89 15.33
CA VAL A 7 16.16 -14.74 15.38
C VAL A 7 17.61 -15.21 15.31
N VAL A 8 18.41 -14.58 14.45
CA VAL A 8 19.86 -14.84 14.33
C VAL A 8 20.62 -13.52 14.26
N ASN A 9 21.89 -13.55 14.65
CA ASN A 9 22.82 -12.43 14.46
C ASN A 9 23.44 -12.42 13.06
N GLY A 10 24.33 -11.47 12.78
CA GLY A 10 25.01 -11.33 11.48
C GLY A 10 25.87 -12.53 11.07
N ASN A 11 26.28 -13.37 12.01
CA ASN A 11 27.04 -14.60 11.78
C ASN A 11 26.14 -15.86 11.66
N GLY A 12 24.81 -15.70 11.67
CA GLY A 12 23.85 -16.79 11.60
C GLY A 12 23.67 -17.57 12.91
N VAL A 13 24.21 -17.06 14.02
CA VAL A 13 24.05 -17.68 15.35
C VAL A 13 22.68 -17.31 15.89
N GLN A 14 21.94 -18.32 16.35
CA GLN A 14 20.62 -18.13 16.96
C GLN A 14 20.73 -17.29 18.22
N LEU A 15 19.82 -16.33 18.36
CA LEU A 15 19.68 -15.45 19.52
C LEU A 15 18.41 -15.78 20.29
N GLU A 16 18.48 -15.68 21.60
CA GLU A 16 17.33 -15.72 22.48
C GLU A 16 16.63 -14.36 22.49
N PHE A 17 15.33 -14.38 22.69
CA PHE A 17 14.52 -13.17 22.84
C PHE A 17 13.51 -13.33 23.96
N THR A 18 13.11 -12.21 24.56
CA THR A 18 12.01 -12.17 25.53
C THR A 18 10.86 -11.35 24.98
N ARG A 19 9.67 -11.58 25.50
CA ARG A 19 8.45 -10.86 25.15
C ARG A 19 7.85 -10.17 26.36
N PRO A 20 8.31 -8.96 26.69
CA PRO A 20 7.78 -8.24 27.87
C PRO A 20 6.30 -7.86 27.73
N ASN A 21 5.81 -7.79 26.50
CA ASN A 21 4.40 -7.58 26.17
C ASN A 21 4.08 -8.17 24.77
N PRO A 22 2.79 -8.24 24.34
CA PRO A 22 2.40 -8.82 23.06
C PRO A 22 2.99 -8.16 21.81
N TYR A 23 3.48 -6.93 21.91
CA TYR A 23 3.92 -6.10 20.79
C TYR A 23 5.45 -5.91 20.73
N GLN A 24 6.20 -6.58 21.62
CA GLN A 24 7.65 -6.33 21.75
C GLN A 24 8.42 -7.63 21.84
N TRP A 25 9.55 -7.66 21.16
CA TRP A 25 10.58 -8.67 21.24
C TRP A 25 11.88 -7.98 21.67
N ASP A 26 12.42 -8.34 22.82
CA ASP A 26 13.71 -7.85 23.29
C ASP A 26 14.78 -8.88 22.96
N ILE A 27 15.71 -8.51 22.10
CA ILE A 27 16.78 -9.36 21.60
C ILE A 27 18.10 -8.86 22.20
N ALA A 28 18.75 -9.71 22.98
CA ALA A 28 20.03 -9.41 23.60
C ALA A 28 21.19 -10.07 22.83
N ASP A 29 22.42 -9.74 23.21
CA ASP A 29 23.66 -10.38 22.78
C ASP A 29 23.89 -10.42 21.26
N HIS A 30 23.25 -9.49 20.51
CA HIS A 30 23.47 -9.36 19.08
C HIS A 30 24.80 -8.61 18.78
N ASP A 31 25.38 -8.89 17.62
CA ASP A 31 26.63 -8.29 17.12
C ASP A 31 26.46 -6.95 16.38
N GLY A 32 25.27 -6.34 16.48
CA GLY A 32 24.89 -5.14 15.74
C GLY A 32 23.97 -5.46 14.53
N THR A 33 23.87 -6.72 14.15
CA THR A 33 22.97 -7.22 13.10
C THR A 33 22.00 -8.22 13.68
N VAL A 34 20.72 -8.10 13.30
CA VAL A 34 19.67 -9.03 13.71
C VAL A 34 18.83 -9.36 12.47
N SER A 35 18.66 -10.66 12.21
CA SER A 35 17.69 -11.15 11.22
C SER A 35 16.56 -11.86 11.94
N ILE A 36 15.32 -11.45 11.62
CA ILE A 36 14.12 -12.01 12.21
C ILE A 36 13.28 -12.64 11.11
N THR A 37 12.98 -13.92 11.26
CA THR A 37 12.03 -14.63 10.39
C THR A 37 10.79 -14.95 11.20
N TYR A 38 9.61 -14.74 10.61
CA TYR A 38 8.34 -15.06 11.25
C TYR A 38 7.26 -15.40 10.22
N THR A 39 6.24 -16.10 10.67
CA THR A 39 5.00 -16.32 9.91
C THR A 39 3.93 -15.36 10.41
N LEU A 40 3.28 -14.67 9.50
CA LEU A 40 2.14 -13.80 9.79
C LEU A 40 0.84 -14.50 9.39
N TYR A 41 -0.14 -14.52 10.30
CA TYR A 41 -1.52 -14.82 9.95
C TYR A 41 -2.23 -13.51 9.59
N ALA A 42 -2.61 -13.37 8.34
CA ALA A 42 -3.24 -12.19 7.76
C ALA A 42 -4.50 -12.64 6.99
N ASP A 43 -5.64 -12.56 7.64
CA ASP A 43 -6.95 -13.01 7.14
C ASP A 43 -8.00 -11.93 7.41
N ARG A 44 -7.69 -10.69 7.02
CA ARG A 44 -8.63 -9.58 7.07
C ARG A 44 -8.53 -8.77 5.79
N ALA A 45 -9.43 -9.04 4.89
CA ALA A 45 -9.57 -8.27 3.67
C ALA A 45 -10.24 -6.91 3.99
N GLY A 46 -9.46 -5.84 3.95
CA GLY A 46 -9.89 -4.46 4.19
C GLY A 46 -8.68 -3.55 4.34
N GLY A 47 -8.83 -2.26 4.01
CA GLY A 47 -7.71 -1.32 3.92
C GLY A 47 -6.87 -1.16 5.19
N THR A 48 -7.50 -1.32 6.37
CA THR A 48 -6.87 -1.11 7.69
C THR A 48 -6.04 -2.31 8.17
N TYR A 49 -6.16 -3.49 7.55
CA TYR A 49 -5.50 -4.71 7.97
C TYR A 49 -4.80 -5.39 6.80
N SER A 50 -4.05 -6.46 7.08
CA SER A 50 -3.46 -7.27 6.04
C SER A 50 -4.33 -8.50 5.76
N GLY A 51 -4.59 -8.74 4.49
CA GLY A 51 -5.31 -9.90 3.97
C GLY A 51 -4.45 -10.61 2.92
N ILE A 52 -4.22 -11.90 3.12
CA ILE A 52 -3.42 -12.70 2.19
C ILE A 52 -4.17 -13.98 1.90
N ASP A 53 -4.46 -14.20 0.63
CA ASP A 53 -5.10 -15.42 0.14
C ASP A 53 -4.45 -15.94 -1.16
N LEU A 54 -5.16 -16.76 -1.92
CA LEU A 54 -4.65 -17.31 -3.19
C LEU A 54 -4.78 -16.34 -4.37
N THR A 55 -5.46 -15.22 -4.20
CA THR A 55 -5.73 -14.24 -5.26
C THR A 55 -4.94 -12.95 -5.07
N HIS A 56 -4.61 -12.59 -3.83
CA HIS A 56 -3.86 -11.38 -3.52
C HIS A 56 -3.14 -11.41 -2.16
N ALA A 57 -2.28 -10.42 -1.96
CA ALA A 57 -1.73 -10.04 -0.68
C ALA A 57 -1.84 -8.53 -0.51
N HIS A 58 -2.87 -8.09 0.20
CA HIS A 58 -2.96 -6.72 0.68
C HIS A 58 -2.19 -6.56 1.99
N LEU A 59 -1.18 -5.68 1.99
CA LEU A 59 -0.28 -5.47 3.12
C LEU A 59 -0.48 -4.08 3.72
N ASN A 60 -1.10 -4.02 4.90
CA ASN A 60 -0.99 -2.87 5.77
C ASN A 60 0.36 -2.97 6.48
N MET A 61 1.28 -2.06 6.20
CA MET A 61 2.68 -2.17 6.60
C MET A 61 2.88 -2.22 8.13
N PRO A 62 2.21 -1.37 8.94
CA PRO A 62 2.29 -1.45 10.40
C PRO A 62 1.78 -2.78 10.98
N ALA A 63 0.81 -3.40 10.32
CA ALA A 63 0.25 -4.68 10.75
C ALA A 63 1.08 -5.89 10.30
N THR A 64 2.00 -5.67 9.36
CA THR A 64 2.76 -6.73 8.68
C THR A 64 4.21 -6.81 9.17
N PHE A 65 4.90 -5.68 9.32
CA PHE A 65 6.34 -5.66 9.53
C PHE A 65 6.75 -5.28 10.94
N MET A 66 7.73 -6.01 11.46
CA MET A 66 8.45 -5.63 12.69
C MET A 66 9.43 -4.49 12.38
N TRP A 67 9.67 -3.64 13.36
CA TRP A 67 10.63 -2.54 13.26
C TRP A 67 11.44 -2.38 14.55
N ALA A 68 12.63 -1.80 14.44
CA ALA A 68 13.53 -1.62 15.58
C ALA A 68 13.45 -0.20 16.16
N ARG A 69 13.27 -0.11 17.47
CA ARG A 69 13.26 1.17 18.19
C ARG A 69 14.58 1.91 18.00
N GLY A 70 14.51 3.22 17.86
CA GLY A 70 15.67 4.08 17.69
C GLY A 70 16.30 4.05 16.29
N LEU A 71 15.72 3.32 15.33
CA LEU A 71 16.21 3.24 13.95
C LEU A 71 15.21 3.79 12.93
N ALA A 72 14.28 4.63 13.36
CA ALA A 72 13.19 5.14 12.51
C ALA A 72 13.69 5.98 11.31
N GLU A 73 14.81 6.66 11.45
CA GLU A 73 15.39 7.53 10.41
C GLU A 73 16.28 6.78 9.40
N ARG A 74 16.44 5.47 9.56
CA ARG A 74 17.25 4.69 8.62
C ARG A 74 16.46 4.40 7.34
N PRO A 75 17.12 4.43 6.17
CA PRO A 75 16.50 3.98 4.93
C PRO A 75 16.16 2.48 5.01
N ILE A 76 15.09 2.12 4.35
CA ILE A 76 14.58 0.74 4.30
C ILE A 76 14.58 0.28 2.85
N SER A 77 14.97 -0.96 2.65
CA SER A 77 14.83 -1.69 1.40
C SER A 77 13.93 -2.90 1.64
N ILE A 78 12.98 -3.13 0.75
CA ILE A 78 12.07 -4.26 0.81
C ILE A 78 12.01 -4.97 -0.53
N SER A 79 12.12 -6.29 -0.49
CA SER A 79 11.92 -7.16 -1.63
C SER A 79 10.71 -8.06 -1.40
N PHE A 80 9.80 -8.06 -2.36
CA PHE A 80 8.65 -8.97 -2.36
C PHE A 80 8.97 -10.22 -3.17
N SER A 81 8.45 -11.35 -2.70
CA SER A 81 8.53 -12.62 -3.42
C SER A 81 7.12 -13.21 -3.47
N PRO A 82 6.32 -12.84 -4.48
CA PRO A 82 4.95 -13.31 -4.59
C PRO A 82 4.87 -14.84 -4.66
N ALA A 83 3.77 -15.40 -4.16
CA ALA A 83 3.51 -16.84 -4.23
C ALA A 83 3.09 -17.29 -5.64
N VAL A 84 2.67 -16.35 -6.49
CA VAL A 84 2.19 -16.58 -7.87
C VAL A 84 3.00 -15.69 -8.81
N ASP A 85 3.54 -16.26 -9.87
CA ASP A 85 4.49 -15.60 -10.78
C ASP A 85 3.92 -14.36 -11.50
N ASP A 86 2.60 -14.31 -11.73
CA ASP A 86 1.93 -13.23 -12.45
C ASP A 86 1.53 -12.03 -11.56
N TRP A 87 1.82 -12.08 -10.27
CA TRP A 87 1.47 -10.99 -9.38
C TRP A 87 2.39 -9.79 -9.58
N LYS A 88 1.76 -8.64 -9.68
CA LYS A 88 2.39 -7.31 -9.74
C LYS A 88 2.38 -6.67 -8.37
N VAL A 89 3.15 -5.59 -8.21
CA VAL A 89 3.19 -4.81 -6.97
C VAL A 89 2.64 -3.41 -7.23
N ALA A 90 1.68 -3.00 -6.41
CA ALA A 90 1.22 -1.61 -6.34
C ALA A 90 1.51 -1.04 -4.95
N THR A 91 2.27 0.04 -4.90
CA THR A 91 2.68 0.74 -3.68
C THR A 91 3.14 2.15 -4.03
N GLN A 92 3.27 3.03 -3.03
CA GLN A 92 3.93 4.34 -3.17
C GLN A 92 5.43 4.31 -2.88
N LEU A 93 5.99 3.17 -2.48
CA LEU A 93 7.42 3.03 -2.25
C LEU A 93 8.22 3.37 -3.51
N GLU A 94 9.43 3.89 -3.33
CA GLU A 94 10.33 4.20 -4.44
C GLU A 94 10.70 2.93 -5.21
N PRO A 95 10.39 2.84 -6.52
CA PRO A 95 10.74 1.69 -7.32
C PRO A 95 12.24 1.64 -7.63
N THR A 96 12.76 0.44 -7.88
CA THR A 96 14.11 0.24 -8.40
C THR A 96 14.07 -0.39 -9.82
N ASP A 97 15.22 -0.77 -10.34
CA ASP A 97 15.28 -1.51 -11.62
C ASP A 97 14.70 -2.94 -11.49
N ASP A 98 14.59 -3.46 -10.30
CA ASP A 98 13.92 -4.73 -10.00
C ASP A 98 12.46 -4.46 -9.61
N GLN A 99 11.53 -5.03 -10.36
CA GLN A 99 10.08 -4.83 -10.18
C GLN A 99 9.54 -5.25 -8.80
N TYR A 100 10.30 -6.02 -8.04
CA TYR A 100 9.93 -6.51 -6.71
C TYR A 100 10.77 -5.88 -5.58
N LEU A 101 11.73 -5.01 -5.91
CA LEU A 101 12.58 -4.34 -4.94
C LEU A 101 12.23 -2.85 -4.86
N PHE A 102 11.95 -2.39 -3.65
CA PHE A 102 11.55 -1.00 -3.39
C PHE A 102 12.34 -0.42 -2.23
N THR A 103 12.36 0.92 -2.13
CA THR A 103 13.02 1.63 -1.04
C THR A 103 12.08 2.62 -0.36
N ALA A 104 12.38 2.94 0.89
CA ALA A 104 11.77 4.03 1.64
C ALA A 104 12.85 4.83 2.38
N PRO A 105 12.72 6.17 2.47
CA PRO A 105 13.73 7.01 3.11
C PRO A 105 13.81 6.79 4.63
N ASN A 106 12.73 6.38 5.26
CA ASN A 106 12.63 6.16 6.69
C ASN A 106 11.43 5.28 7.06
N LEU A 107 11.31 4.95 8.34
CA LEU A 107 10.25 4.08 8.84
C LEU A 107 8.85 4.69 8.67
N GLN A 108 8.68 6.00 8.86
CA GLN A 108 7.38 6.65 8.75
C GLN A 108 6.84 6.49 7.32
N TYR A 109 7.66 6.80 6.32
CA TYR A 109 7.29 6.63 4.91
C TYR A 109 6.97 5.16 4.59
N PHE A 110 7.80 4.24 5.10
CA PHE A 110 7.58 2.80 4.90
C PHE A 110 6.25 2.32 5.49
N LEU A 111 5.94 2.72 6.72
CA LEU A 111 4.70 2.32 7.39
C LEU A 111 3.45 2.93 6.75
N ASP A 112 3.59 4.09 6.10
CA ASP A 112 2.53 4.78 5.35
C ASP A 112 2.43 4.33 3.88
N SER A 113 3.05 3.20 3.51
CA SER A 113 3.10 2.71 2.13
C SER A 113 2.39 1.37 1.98
N PRO A 114 1.05 1.34 2.00
CA PRO A 114 0.32 0.10 1.78
C PRO A 114 0.74 -0.52 0.46
N THR A 115 0.67 -1.83 0.40
CA THR A 115 1.14 -2.58 -0.77
C THR A 115 0.15 -3.66 -1.14
N GLU A 116 -0.21 -3.68 -2.40
CA GLU A 116 -1.01 -4.73 -3.02
C GLU A 116 -0.14 -5.58 -3.94
N LEU A 117 -0.22 -6.89 -3.76
CA LEU A 117 0.37 -7.88 -4.65
C LEU A 117 -0.73 -8.76 -5.20
N SER A 118 -1.01 -8.65 -6.48
CA SER A 118 -2.01 -9.48 -7.16
C SER A 118 -1.85 -9.38 -8.68
N ASN A 119 -2.68 -10.08 -9.41
CA ASN A 119 -2.83 -9.89 -10.85
C ASN A 119 -3.85 -8.77 -11.16
N PHE A 120 -3.73 -7.64 -10.45
CA PHE A 120 -4.64 -6.51 -10.62
C PHE A 120 -4.63 -5.95 -12.05
N THR A 121 -5.78 -5.41 -12.47
CA THR A 121 -5.89 -4.60 -13.69
C THR A 121 -5.26 -3.25 -13.44
N GLU A 122 -4.29 -2.88 -14.28
CA GLU A 122 -3.60 -1.60 -14.17
C GLU A 122 -4.07 -0.62 -15.23
N ARG A 123 -4.32 0.63 -14.82
CA ARG A 123 -4.55 1.77 -15.71
C ARG A 123 -3.73 2.97 -15.25
N THR A 124 -3.16 3.69 -16.20
CA THR A 124 -2.36 4.88 -15.93
C THR A 124 -2.79 6.04 -16.81
N TRP A 125 -2.69 7.25 -16.30
CA TRP A 125 -2.85 8.49 -17.07
C TRP A 125 -2.02 9.61 -16.47
N SER A 126 -1.72 10.62 -17.28
CA SER A 126 -1.02 11.82 -16.81
C SER A 126 -1.96 13.01 -16.81
N VAL A 127 -1.75 13.90 -15.86
CA VAL A 127 -2.45 15.19 -15.77
C VAL A 127 -1.43 16.31 -15.73
N GLU A 128 -1.70 17.36 -16.47
CA GLU A 128 -0.90 18.59 -16.46
C GLU A 128 -1.80 19.75 -16.05
N ALA A 129 -1.41 20.49 -15.04
CA ALA A 129 -2.10 21.71 -14.61
C ALA A 129 -1.11 22.68 -13.92
N ASN A 130 -1.24 23.98 -14.24
CA ASN A 130 -0.46 25.04 -13.62
C ASN A 130 1.06 24.82 -13.61
N GLY A 131 1.60 24.24 -14.70
CA GLY A 131 3.03 23.99 -14.86
C GLY A 131 3.57 22.77 -14.08
N ARG A 132 2.68 21.97 -13.51
CA ARG A 132 3.00 20.68 -12.89
C ARG A 132 2.43 19.54 -13.71
N SER A 133 3.11 18.40 -13.68
CA SER A 133 2.64 17.14 -14.26
C SER A 133 2.69 16.06 -13.20
N ALA A 134 1.70 15.18 -13.20
CA ALA A 134 1.68 13.99 -12.34
C ALA A 134 1.13 12.79 -13.10
N THR A 135 1.60 11.61 -12.74
CA THR A 135 1.06 10.34 -13.20
C THR A 135 0.10 9.80 -12.15
N PHE A 136 -1.08 9.42 -12.60
CA PHE A 136 -2.04 8.69 -11.79
C PHE A 136 -2.07 7.24 -12.23
N ARG A 137 -2.17 6.34 -11.26
CA ARG A 137 -2.22 4.91 -11.46
C ARG A 137 -3.42 4.33 -10.71
N LEU A 138 -4.20 3.49 -11.37
CA LEU A 138 -5.19 2.62 -10.75
C LEU A 138 -4.64 1.20 -10.74
N ALA A 139 -4.60 0.59 -9.57
CA ALA A 139 -4.35 -0.83 -9.38
C ALA A 139 -5.65 -1.45 -8.87
N LEU A 140 -6.41 -2.08 -9.75
CA LEU A 140 -7.74 -2.61 -9.48
C LEU A 140 -7.71 -4.12 -9.37
N HIS A 141 -7.88 -4.65 -8.18
CA HIS A 141 -8.14 -6.06 -7.94
C HIS A 141 -9.66 -6.26 -7.84
N HIS A 142 -10.27 -6.90 -8.84
CA HIS A 142 -11.72 -6.95 -9.01
C HIS A 142 -12.15 -8.19 -9.78
N ASP A 143 -13.44 -8.51 -9.72
CA ASP A 143 -14.10 -9.61 -10.43
C ASP A 143 -14.84 -9.18 -11.71
N GLY A 144 -14.72 -7.90 -12.11
CA GLY A 144 -15.31 -7.35 -13.33
C GLY A 144 -14.47 -7.62 -14.58
N THR A 145 -14.87 -7.00 -15.69
CA THR A 145 -14.19 -7.10 -16.99
C THR A 145 -13.20 -5.94 -17.19
N GLU A 146 -12.34 -6.06 -18.21
CA GLU A 146 -11.46 -4.97 -18.65
C GLU A 146 -12.27 -3.72 -19.10
N ASP A 147 -13.43 -3.93 -19.75
CA ASP A 147 -14.34 -2.84 -20.14
C ASP A 147 -14.91 -2.11 -18.90
N ASP A 148 -15.12 -2.83 -17.80
CA ASP A 148 -15.58 -2.22 -16.54
C ASP A 148 -14.45 -1.39 -15.90
N ALA A 149 -13.24 -1.87 -15.95
CA ALA A 149 -12.07 -1.12 -15.49
C ALA A 149 -11.85 0.15 -16.34
N ASP A 150 -12.08 0.11 -17.66
CA ASP A 150 -11.98 1.27 -18.53
C ASP A 150 -13.07 2.32 -18.21
N LYS A 151 -14.30 1.92 -17.96
CA LYS A 151 -15.36 2.81 -17.52
C LYS A 151 -15.04 3.45 -16.16
N TYR A 152 -14.56 2.66 -15.21
CA TYR A 152 -14.14 3.16 -13.91
C TYR A 152 -12.99 4.17 -14.03
N LEU A 153 -12.00 3.89 -14.88
CA LEU A 153 -10.91 4.82 -15.20
C LEU A 153 -11.43 6.18 -15.69
N ASP A 154 -12.35 6.17 -16.66
CA ASP A 154 -12.85 7.41 -17.23
C ASP A 154 -13.61 8.26 -16.19
N MET A 155 -14.30 7.63 -15.27
CA MET A 155 -14.96 8.32 -14.17
C MET A 155 -13.96 8.80 -13.12
N ALA A 156 -12.95 8.01 -12.78
CA ALA A 156 -11.87 8.41 -11.88
C ALA A 156 -11.10 9.63 -12.42
N LYS A 157 -10.82 9.68 -13.72
CA LYS A 157 -10.25 10.87 -14.39
C LYS A 157 -11.10 12.12 -14.18
N ASN A 158 -12.43 12.01 -14.29
CA ASN A 158 -13.33 13.12 -14.08
C ASN A 158 -13.30 13.62 -12.63
N VAL A 159 -13.25 12.70 -11.65
CA VAL A 159 -13.14 13.06 -10.23
C VAL A 159 -11.82 13.78 -9.97
N VAL A 160 -10.71 13.23 -10.44
CA VAL A 160 -9.38 13.83 -10.29
C VAL A 160 -9.32 15.22 -10.92
N ALA A 161 -9.81 15.37 -12.16
CA ALA A 161 -9.83 16.66 -12.84
C ALA A 161 -10.68 17.69 -12.09
N ALA A 162 -11.88 17.32 -11.62
CA ALA A 162 -12.77 18.21 -10.87
C ALA A 162 -12.14 18.69 -9.55
N GLN A 163 -11.43 17.82 -8.83
CA GLN A 163 -10.76 18.22 -7.59
C GLN A 163 -9.55 19.13 -7.87
N ILE A 164 -8.75 18.83 -8.89
CA ILE A 164 -7.65 19.71 -9.32
C ILE A 164 -8.20 21.11 -9.71
N ASP A 165 -9.31 21.17 -10.40
CA ASP A 165 -9.95 22.45 -10.75
C ASP A 165 -10.42 23.24 -9.51
N ILE A 166 -11.00 22.55 -8.52
CA ILE A 166 -11.47 23.17 -7.27
C ILE A 166 -10.29 23.74 -6.46
N PHE A 167 -9.22 22.98 -6.30
CA PHE A 167 -8.05 23.39 -5.52
C PHE A 167 -7.06 24.27 -6.32
N GLY A 168 -7.19 24.29 -7.65
CA GLY A 168 -6.36 25.09 -8.55
C GLY A 168 -4.93 24.59 -8.72
N GLU A 169 -4.58 23.39 -8.21
CA GLU A 169 -3.24 22.84 -8.33
C GLU A 169 -3.26 21.30 -8.33
N ILE A 170 -2.20 20.70 -8.88
CA ILE A 170 -1.87 19.28 -8.67
C ILE A 170 -1.02 19.21 -7.39
N PRO A 171 -1.37 18.33 -6.41
CA PRO A 171 -0.51 18.05 -5.28
C PRO A 171 0.88 17.58 -5.72
N GLU A 172 1.90 17.84 -4.91
CA GLU A 172 3.21 17.28 -5.15
C GLU A 172 3.22 15.84 -4.65
N PHE A 173 3.43 14.90 -5.55
CA PHE A 173 3.56 13.49 -5.21
C PHE A 173 5.02 13.09 -5.24
N ASP A 174 5.43 12.30 -4.26
CA ASP A 174 6.76 11.71 -4.25
C ASP A 174 6.91 10.86 -5.52
N TYR A 175 8.04 10.93 -6.17
CA TYR A 175 8.32 10.25 -7.46
C TYR A 175 7.31 10.58 -8.60
N GLY A 176 6.52 11.66 -8.45
CA GLY A 176 5.58 12.16 -9.45
C GLY A 176 4.37 11.28 -9.72
N THR A 177 4.08 10.29 -8.86
CA THR A 177 3.00 9.32 -9.05
C THR A 177 2.06 9.27 -7.86
N TYR A 178 0.76 9.17 -8.14
CA TYR A 178 -0.30 8.87 -7.19
C TYR A 178 -1.01 7.57 -7.58
N THR A 179 -1.06 6.60 -6.68
CA THR A 179 -1.57 5.26 -6.96
C THR A 179 -2.83 4.97 -6.15
N PHE A 180 -3.97 4.86 -6.79
CA PHE A 180 -5.16 4.29 -6.15
C PHE A 180 -5.03 2.77 -6.11
N ILE A 181 -5.04 2.18 -4.92
CA ILE A 181 -5.04 0.74 -4.71
C ILE A 181 -6.47 0.35 -4.33
N ALA A 182 -7.11 -0.50 -5.13
CA ALA A 182 -8.52 -0.81 -4.96
C ALA A 182 -8.79 -2.32 -5.01
N ASP A 183 -9.46 -2.81 -3.95
CA ASP A 183 -9.97 -4.17 -3.82
C ASP A 183 -11.50 -4.15 -3.86
N TYR A 184 -12.06 -4.49 -5.00
CA TYR A 184 -13.52 -4.58 -5.23
C TYR A 184 -13.93 -6.04 -5.38
N LEU A 185 -14.05 -6.72 -4.26
CA LEU A 185 -14.24 -8.15 -4.17
C LEU A 185 -15.35 -8.48 -3.17
N PRO A 186 -16.15 -9.53 -3.39
CA PRO A 186 -17.35 -9.80 -2.59
C PRO A 186 -17.07 -10.16 -1.12
N TYR A 187 -15.82 -10.36 -0.73
CA TYR A 187 -15.42 -10.76 0.61
C TYR A 187 -14.57 -9.74 1.37
N VAL A 188 -14.23 -8.59 0.75
CA VAL A 188 -13.50 -7.53 1.44
C VAL A 188 -14.44 -6.71 2.34
N ALA A 189 -13.91 -6.07 3.37
CA ALA A 189 -14.67 -5.07 4.12
C ALA A 189 -14.70 -3.75 3.34
N GLY A 190 -15.84 -3.06 3.34
CA GLY A 190 -15.92 -1.70 2.80
C GLY A 190 -15.07 -0.75 3.66
N ASP A 191 -14.05 -0.12 3.05
CA ASP A 191 -13.11 0.76 3.72
C ASP A 191 -12.51 1.76 2.73
N GLY A 192 -12.08 2.91 3.24
CA GLY A 192 -11.22 3.86 2.57
C GLY A 192 -10.16 4.31 3.56
N MET A 193 -8.92 4.46 3.10
CA MET A 193 -7.85 4.94 3.95
C MET A 193 -6.89 5.79 3.15
N GLU A 194 -6.75 7.01 3.60
CA GLU A 194 -5.78 7.95 3.05
C GLU A 194 -4.35 7.51 3.39
N HIS A 195 -3.49 7.67 2.42
CA HIS A 195 -2.04 7.56 2.54
C HIS A 195 -1.41 8.62 1.66
N ARG A 196 -0.19 8.96 1.93
CA ARG A 196 0.53 10.07 1.30
C ARG A 196 0.39 10.13 -0.23
N ASN A 197 0.58 9.00 -0.95
CA ASN A 197 0.48 8.92 -2.41
C ASN A 197 -0.24 7.65 -2.90
N SER A 198 -0.84 6.86 -2.00
CA SER A 198 -1.50 5.61 -2.40
C SER A 198 -2.64 5.21 -1.46
N PRO A 199 -3.80 5.88 -1.56
CA PRO A 199 -4.96 5.52 -0.76
C PRO A 199 -5.43 4.10 -1.07
N ILE A 200 -6.03 3.48 -0.05
CA ILE A 200 -6.70 2.20 -0.18
C ILE A 200 -8.19 2.43 -0.37
N LEU A 201 -8.77 1.71 -1.32
CA LEU A 201 -10.19 1.68 -1.60
C LEU A 201 -10.66 0.23 -1.54
N ALA A 202 -11.59 -0.09 -0.68
CA ALA A 202 -12.11 -1.46 -0.57
C ALA A 202 -13.64 -1.46 -0.53
N ASN A 203 -14.28 -2.33 -1.30
CA ASN A 203 -15.73 -2.48 -1.28
C ASN A 203 -16.13 -3.90 -1.71
N THR A 204 -17.23 -4.41 -1.12
CA THR A 204 -17.84 -5.69 -1.49
C THR A 204 -18.63 -5.62 -2.81
N GLU A 205 -18.89 -4.44 -3.31
CA GLU A 205 -19.64 -4.24 -4.55
C GLU A 205 -18.68 -4.26 -5.76
N SER A 206 -19.18 -4.79 -6.88
CA SER A 206 -18.45 -4.78 -8.14
C SER A 206 -18.20 -3.35 -8.65
N LEU A 207 -17.30 -3.18 -9.61
CA LEU A 207 -16.95 -1.87 -10.18
C LEU A 207 -18.17 -1.08 -10.67
N LEU A 208 -19.18 -1.74 -11.23
CA LEU A 208 -20.37 -1.10 -11.81
C LEU A 208 -21.57 -1.06 -10.86
N ALA A 209 -21.46 -1.61 -9.65
CA ALA A 209 -22.58 -1.61 -8.71
C ALA A 209 -22.98 -0.18 -8.33
N ASN A 210 -24.29 0.01 -8.12
CA ASN A 210 -24.88 1.27 -7.66
C ASN A 210 -24.41 2.51 -8.44
N ASP A 211 -24.34 2.42 -9.76
CA ASP A 211 -23.92 3.51 -10.63
C ASP A 211 -22.56 4.11 -10.23
N PHE A 212 -21.59 3.24 -9.92
CA PHE A 212 -20.24 3.63 -9.49
C PHE A 212 -20.18 4.34 -8.13
N SER A 213 -20.99 3.93 -7.18
CA SER A 213 -20.99 4.52 -5.83
C SER A 213 -19.61 4.46 -5.15
N GLN A 214 -18.76 3.50 -5.52
CA GLN A 214 -17.38 3.38 -5.06
C GLN A 214 -16.50 4.59 -5.38
N LEU A 215 -16.85 5.37 -6.41
CA LEU A 215 -16.16 6.62 -6.73
C LEU A 215 -16.30 7.67 -5.63
N GLY A 216 -17.32 7.55 -4.78
CA GLY A 216 -17.45 8.37 -3.58
C GLY A 216 -16.25 8.19 -2.65
N THR A 217 -15.81 6.95 -2.41
CA THR A 217 -14.60 6.65 -1.62
C THR A 217 -13.35 7.16 -2.33
N LEU A 218 -13.18 6.91 -3.63
CA LEU A 218 -12.05 7.45 -4.40
C LEU A 218 -11.96 8.97 -4.27
N SER A 219 -13.10 9.67 -4.41
CA SER A 219 -13.15 11.12 -4.28
C SER A 219 -12.82 11.59 -2.86
N HIS A 220 -13.28 10.87 -1.84
CA HIS A 220 -12.99 11.16 -0.44
C HIS A 220 -11.50 10.99 -0.13
N GLU A 221 -10.92 9.87 -0.52
CA GLU A 221 -9.51 9.60 -0.23
C GLU A 221 -8.57 10.51 -1.03
N PHE A 222 -8.93 10.87 -2.25
CA PHE A 222 -8.09 11.77 -3.04
C PHE A 222 -8.07 13.20 -2.49
N ILE A 223 -9.15 13.69 -1.88
CA ILE A 223 -9.17 15.04 -1.28
C ILE A 223 -8.16 15.18 -0.15
N HIS A 224 -7.81 14.08 0.51
CA HIS A 224 -6.80 14.06 1.56
C HIS A 224 -5.40 14.45 1.06
N ALA A 225 -5.11 14.35 -0.22
CA ALA A 225 -3.89 14.87 -0.81
C ALA A 225 -3.72 16.40 -0.61
N TRP A 226 -4.80 17.14 -0.34
CA TRP A 226 -4.79 18.55 0.08
C TRP A 226 -5.13 18.71 1.56
N ASN A 227 -6.23 18.10 2.00
CA ASN A 227 -6.81 18.28 3.33
C ASN A 227 -6.48 17.08 4.22
N VAL A 228 -5.35 17.00 4.70
CA VAL A 228 -4.65 16.27 5.75
C VAL A 228 -3.16 16.40 5.48
N GLU A 229 -2.70 16.01 4.30
CA GLU A 229 -1.28 15.94 3.98
C GLU A 229 -0.60 17.32 3.90
N ARG A 230 -1.37 18.39 3.65
CA ARG A 230 -0.84 19.76 3.44
C ARG A 230 -1.27 20.80 4.46
N ILE A 231 -2.21 20.49 5.33
CA ILE A 231 -2.57 21.36 6.45
C ILE A 231 -1.62 21.05 7.59
N ARG A 232 -0.69 21.96 7.84
CA ARG A 232 0.24 21.91 8.97
C ARG A 232 -0.02 23.06 9.92
#